data_3d4131fe276f53f830ac4bd3973df56c
#
_entry.id   3d4131fe276f53f830ac4bd3973df56c
#
_cell.length_a   1.000
_cell.length_b   1.000
_cell.length_c   1.000
_cell.angle_alpha   90.00
_cell.angle_beta   90.00
_cell.angle_gamma   90.00
#
_symmetry.space_group_name_H-M   'P 1'
#
loop_
_entity.id
_entity.type
_entity.pdbx_description
1 polymer ?
#
loop_
_entity_poly.entity_id
_entity_poly.type
_entity_poly.pdbx_seq_one_letter_code
_entity_poly.pdbx_strand_id
1 'polypeptide(L)'
;MTAYALKNADPKYKALDEKIGDAHKERRNINIKQCRAMRKINNMMHALDVVREKSYDFEDTSAKLDKTLKDATTSDGEGWFWTYHNAGEEIEKCMIAQCIKVANMAANYDALGLRIEDLRQQQDKLGDQIVKKAEANKCS
;
A
#
# COMPACT_ATOMS: atom_id res chain seq x y z
N MET A 1 -29.09 0.91 -35.21
CA MET A 1 -28.44 0.70 -33.88
C MET A 1 -27.09 1.38 -33.89
N THR A 2 -26.77 2.13 -32.85
CA THR A 2 -25.47 2.80 -32.73
C THR A 2 -24.34 1.79 -32.46
N ALA A 3 -23.10 2.16 -32.75
CA ALA A 3 -21.93 1.35 -32.42
C ALA A 3 -21.88 1.00 -30.93
N TYR A 4 -22.22 1.96 -30.08
CA TYR A 4 -22.31 1.77 -28.63
C TYR A 4 -23.33 0.68 -28.22
N ALA A 5 -24.53 0.74 -28.83
CA ALA A 5 -25.58 -0.24 -28.54
C ALA A 5 -25.21 -1.63 -29.03
N LEU A 6 -24.55 -1.75 -30.21
CA LEU A 6 -24.04 -3.03 -30.74
C LEU A 6 -23.00 -3.66 -29.85
N LYS A 7 -22.05 -2.89 -29.38
CA LYS A 7 -21.00 -3.36 -28.47
C LYS A 7 -21.60 -3.83 -27.14
N ASN A 8 -22.48 -3.05 -26.54
CA ASN A 8 -23.11 -3.40 -25.27
C ASN A 8 -24.09 -4.58 -25.34
N ALA A 9 -24.60 -4.90 -26.51
CA ALA A 9 -25.42 -6.08 -26.74
C ALA A 9 -24.59 -7.37 -26.83
N ASP A 10 -23.30 -7.28 -27.08
CA ASP A 10 -22.42 -8.44 -27.20
C ASP A 10 -22.01 -8.96 -25.81
N PRO A 11 -22.31 -10.23 -25.48
CA PRO A 11 -21.98 -10.79 -24.16
C PRO A 11 -20.47 -10.81 -23.86
N LYS A 12 -19.63 -11.04 -24.85
CA LYS A 12 -18.17 -11.06 -24.68
C LYS A 12 -17.61 -9.67 -24.39
N TYR A 13 -18.11 -8.66 -25.08
CA TYR A 13 -17.76 -7.26 -24.83
C TYR A 13 -18.14 -6.82 -23.43
N LYS A 14 -19.35 -7.18 -23.03
CA LYS A 14 -19.88 -6.89 -21.70
C LYS A 14 -19.09 -7.59 -20.60
N ALA A 15 -18.69 -8.83 -20.83
CA ALA A 15 -17.84 -9.58 -19.89
C ALA A 15 -16.47 -8.93 -19.70
N LEU A 16 -15.85 -8.43 -20.77
CA LEU A 16 -14.60 -7.67 -20.69
C LEU A 16 -14.78 -6.35 -19.91
N ASP A 17 -15.89 -5.67 -20.13
CA ASP A 17 -16.22 -4.44 -19.41
C ASP A 17 -16.36 -4.68 -17.89
N GLU A 18 -17.00 -5.77 -17.51
CA GLU A 18 -17.12 -6.20 -16.10
C GLU A 18 -15.75 -6.53 -15.50
N LYS A 19 -14.89 -7.25 -16.23
CA LYS A 19 -13.53 -7.56 -15.78
C LYS A 19 -12.68 -6.29 -15.59
N ILE A 20 -12.81 -5.32 -16.48
CA ILE A 20 -12.15 -4.03 -16.36
C ILE A 20 -12.65 -3.29 -15.12
N GLY A 21 -13.96 -3.26 -14.90
CA GLY A 21 -14.58 -2.65 -13.72
C GLY A 21 -14.11 -3.30 -12.42
N ASP A 22 -14.05 -4.62 -12.38
CA ASP A 22 -13.57 -5.38 -11.21
C ASP A 22 -12.09 -5.12 -10.93
N ALA A 23 -11.26 -5.05 -11.98
CA ALA A 23 -9.85 -4.74 -11.85
C ALA A 23 -9.61 -3.32 -11.33
N HIS A 24 -10.39 -2.33 -11.78
CA HIS A 24 -10.35 -0.98 -11.24
C HIS A 24 -10.76 -0.92 -9.77
N LYS A 25 -11.79 -1.68 -9.39
CA LYS A 25 -12.26 -1.77 -8.02
C LYS A 25 -11.18 -2.35 -7.09
N GLU A 26 -10.55 -3.43 -7.52
CA GLU A 26 -9.44 -4.07 -6.81
C GLU A 26 -8.25 -3.10 -6.66
N ARG A 27 -7.92 -2.38 -7.72
CA ARG A 27 -6.85 -1.37 -7.74
C ARG A 27 -7.13 -0.24 -6.74
N ARG A 28 -8.37 0.25 -6.67
CA ARG A 28 -8.78 1.25 -5.66
C ARG A 28 -8.65 0.72 -4.24
N ASN A 29 -9.05 -0.54 -4.01
CA ASN A 29 -8.93 -1.17 -2.69
C ASN A 29 -7.47 -1.30 -2.26
N ILE A 30 -6.57 -1.65 -3.17
CA ILE A 30 -5.13 -1.68 -2.91
C ILE A 30 -4.62 -0.30 -2.54
N ASN A 31 -5.03 0.74 -3.26
CA ASN A 31 -4.64 2.12 -2.97
C ASN A 31 -5.07 2.55 -1.56
N ILE A 32 -6.30 2.22 -1.15
CA ILE A 32 -6.80 2.51 0.20
C ILE A 32 -5.96 1.80 1.26
N LYS A 33 -5.67 0.51 1.06
CA LYS A 33 -4.83 -0.28 1.97
C LYS A 33 -3.41 0.26 2.05
N GLN A 34 -2.86 0.67 0.92
CA GLN A 34 -1.53 1.28 0.84
C GLN A 34 -1.47 2.60 1.63
N CYS A 35 -2.46 3.46 1.49
CA CYS A 35 -2.55 4.71 2.25
C CYS A 35 -2.64 4.44 3.76
N ARG A 36 -3.41 3.42 4.18
CA ARG A 36 -3.50 3.03 5.60
C ARG A 36 -2.17 2.51 6.12
N ALA A 37 -1.47 1.68 5.34
CA ALA A 37 -0.16 1.16 5.71
C ALA A 37 0.88 2.28 5.82
N MET A 38 0.86 3.26 4.92
CA MET A 38 1.74 4.42 4.98
C MET A 38 1.48 5.30 6.20
N ARG A 39 0.22 5.45 6.62
CA ARG A 39 -0.12 6.14 7.89
C ARG A 39 0.47 5.41 9.10
N LYS A 40 0.39 4.08 9.10
CA LYS A 40 1.03 3.26 10.17
C LYS A 40 2.52 3.48 10.21
N ILE A 41 3.19 3.50 9.04
CA ILE A 41 4.63 3.77 8.94
C ILE A 41 4.95 5.15 9.51
N ASN A 42 4.20 6.18 9.14
CA ASN A 42 4.39 7.53 9.66
C ASN A 42 4.22 7.59 11.19
N ASN A 43 3.21 6.90 11.72
CA ASN A 43 2.99 6.82 13.17
C ASN A 43 4.14 6.08 13.88
N MET A 44 4.67 5.02 13.27
CA MET A 44 5.82 4.27 13.78
C MET A 44 7.08 5.13 13.74
N MET A 45 7.32 5.90 12.68
CA MET A 45 8.44 6.83 12.60
C MET A 45 8.37 7.87 13.71
N HIS A 46 7.19 8.41 13.96
CA HIS A 46 6.98 9.37 15.05
C HIS A 46 7.23 8.73 16.41
N ALA A 47 6.69 7.53 16.63
CA ALA A 47 6.92 6.78 17.87
C ALA A 47 8.41 6.46 18.07
N LEU A 48 9.12 6.11 16.99
CA LEU A 48 10.56 5.86 17.03
C LEU A 48 11.35 7.10 17.44
N ASP A 49 11.00 8.26 16.88
CA ASP A 49 11.62 9.54 17.25
C ASP A 49 11.41 9.86 18.72
N VAL A 50 10.21 9.64 19.24
CA VAL A 50 9.91 9.83 20.68
C VAL A 50 10.73 8.89 21.55
N VAL A 51 10.83 7.62 21.17
CA VAL A 51 11.62 6.61 21.91
C VAL A 51 13.09 6.96 21.90
N ARG A 52 13.64 7.37 20.76
CA ARG A 52 15.04 7.80 20.63
C ARG A 52 15.32 9.03 21.48
N GLU A 53 14.44 10.02 21.44
CA GLU A 53 14.54 11.24 22.26
C GLU A 53 14.57 10.89 23.74
N LYS A 54 13.66 10.01 24.20
CA LYS A 54 13.63 9.56 25.59
C LYS A 54 14.90 8.80 26.00
N SER A 55 15.46 8.00 25.11
CA SER A 55 16.73 7.30 25.35
C SER A 55 17.88 8.29 25.51
N TYR A 56 17.96 9.31 24.66
CA TYR A 56 18.96 10.37 24.77
C TYR A 56 18.80 11.19 26.05
N ASP A 57 17.59 11.61 26.38
CA ASP A 57 17.29 12.35 27.61
C ASP A 57 17.72 11.56 28.84
N PHE A 58 17.49 10.25 28.84
CA PHE A 58 17.91 9.37 29.93
C PHE A 58 19.43 9.29 30.02
N GLU A 59 20.15 9.08 28.91
CA GLU A 59 21.61 9.05 28.88
C GLU A 59 22.20 10.37 29.40
N ASP A 60 21.68 11.49 28.93
CA ASP A 60 22.16 12.82 29.35
C ASP A 60 21.87 13.08 30.82
N THR A 61 20.68 12.71 31.28
CA THR A 61 20.29 12.82 32.68
C THR A 61 21.12 11.92 33.57
N SER A 62 21.36 10.67 33.16
CA SER A 62 22.17 9.72 33.92
C SER A 62 23.63 10.15 34.04
N ALA A 63 24.17 10.81 33.03
CA ALA A 63 25.51 11.38 33.06
C ALA A 63 25.63 12.53 34.07
N LYS A 64 24.55 13.25 34.34
CA LYS A 64 24.50 14.37 35.28
C LYS A 64 24.10 13.98 36.72
N LEU A 65 23.60 12.76 36.90
CA LEU A 65 23.22 12.29 38.23
C LEU A 65 24.43 12.10 39.13
N ASP A 66 24.28 12.52 40.39
CA ASP A 66 25.20 12.21 41.46
C ASP A 66 25.38 10.69 41.57
N LYS A 67 26.59 10.25 41.94
CA LYS A 67 26.97 8.85 42.08
C LYS A 67 26.01 8.09 43.01
N THR A 68 25.52 8.72 44.07
CA THR A 68 24.56 8.15 45.03
C THR A 68 23.23 7.85 44.37
N LEU A 69 22.74 8.76 43.55
CA LEU A 69 21.52 8.57 42.76
C LEU A 69 21.73 7.54 41.67
N LYS A 70 22.90 7.51 41.04
CA LYS A 70 23.27 6.46 40.07
C LYS A 70 23.21 5.10 40.72
N ASP A 71 23.79 4.92 41.89
CA ASP A 71 23.79 3.63 42.56
C ASP A 71 22.40 3.20 43.02
N ALA A 72 21.54 4.16 43.42
CA ALA A 72 20.15 3.90 43.80
C ALA A 72 19.25 3.55 42.59
N THR A 73 19.58 4.07 41.41
CA THR A 73 18.77 3.90 40.20
C THR A 73 19.41 2.98 39.16
N THR A 74 20.56 2.38 39.44
CA THR A 74 21.37 1.67 38.46
C THR A 74 20.59 0.58 37.73
N SER A 75 19.87 -0.26 38.45
CA SER A 75 19.09 -1.33 37.80
C SER A 75 17.87 -0.77 37.07
N ASP A 76 17.18 0.20 37.67
CA ASP A 76 15.99 0.84 37.03
C ASP A 76 16.41 1.74 35.88
N GLY A 77 17.51 2.48 36.03
CA GLY A 77 18.06 3.33 35.01
C GLY A 77 18.51 2.58 33.76
N GLU A 78 19.26 1.50 33.93
CA GLU A 78 19.64 0.61 32.85
C GLU A 78 18.41 -0.07 32.25
N GLY A 79 17.44 -0.49 33.08
CA GLY A 79 16.20 -1.08 32.64
C GLY A 79 15.40 -0.14 31.72
N TRP A 80 15.33 1.15 32.06
CA TRP A 80 14.67 2.16 31.25
C TRP A 80 15.37 2.36 29.90
N PHE A 81 16.70 2.51 29.89
CA PHE A 81 17.47 2.65 28.68
C PHE A 81 17.24 1.46 27.75
N TRP A 82 17.39 0.24 28.26
CA TRP A 82 17.20 -0.96 27.47
C TRP A 82 15.74 -1.14 27.02
N THR A 83 14.79 -0.73 27.83
CA THR A 83 13.37 -0.74 27.44
C THR A 83 13.12 0.16 26.25
N TYR A 84 13.62 1.39 26.26
CA TYR A 84 13.47 2.30 25.10
C TYR A 84 14.27 1.83 23.89
N HIS A 85 15.48 1.32 24.11
CA HIS A 85 16.30 0.78 23.04
C HIS A 85 15.62 -0.41 22.38
N ASN A 86 15.12 -1.36 23.14
CA ASN A 86 14.43 -2.55 22.64
C ASN A 86 13.10 -2.17 21.98
N ALA A 87 12.37 -1.21 22.51
CA ALA A 87 11.16 -0.69 21.90
C ALA A 87 11.46 -0.06 20.52
N GLY A 88 12.56 0.69 20.42
CA GLY A 88 13.03 1.24 19.15
C GLY A 88 13.32 0.17 18.12
N GLU A 89 14.04 -0.89 18.50
CA GLU A 89 14.33 -2.02 17.61
C GLU A 89 13.05 -2.73 17.15
N GLU A 90 12.09 -2.95 18.03
CA GLU A 90 10.80 -3.56 17.68
C GLU A 90 10.00 -2.68 16.73
N ILE A 91 10.00 -1.37 16.96
CA ILE A 91 9.35 -0.41 16.04
C ILE A 91 10.02 -0.46 14.66
N GLU A 92 11.35 -0.47 14.59
CA GLU A 92 12.09 -0.59 13.33
C GLU A 92 11.74 -1.87 12.58
N LYS A 93 11.68 -3.02 13.26
CA LYS A 93 11.25 -4.29 12.66
C LYS A 93 9.84 -4.20 12.09
N CYS A 94 8.91 -3.63 12.85
CA CYS A 94 7.54 -3.43 12.39
C CYS A 94 7.46 -2.47 11.20
N MET A 95 8.27 -1.42 11.18
CA MET A 95 8.36 -0.48 10.05
C MET A 95 8.84 -1.20 8.79
N ILE A 96 9.89 -1.99 8.89
CA ILE A 96 10.43 -2.77 7.76
C ILE A 96 9.36 -3.71 7.22
N ALA A 97 8.64 -4.42 8.08
CA ALA A 97 7.56 -5.31 7.68
C ALA A 97 6.43 -4.55 6.95
N GLN A 98 6.06 -3.35 7.41
CA GLN A 98 5.06 -2.51 6.75
C GLN A 98 5.57 -1.96 5.41
N CYS A 99 6.84 -1.58 5.33
CA CYS A 99 7.45 -1.13 4.06
C CYS A 99 7.44 -2.23 3.01
N ILE A 100 7.71 -3.48 3.40
CA ILE A 100 7.61 -4.63 2.49
C ILE A 100 6.17 -4.80 1.99
N LYS A 101 5.18 -4.70 2.88
CA LYS A 101 3.76 -4.76 2.50
C LYS A 101 3.40 -3.66 1.50
N VAL A 102 3.82 -2.43 1.74
CA VAL A 102 3.58 -1.30 0.84
C VAL A 102 4.22 -1.54 -0.53
N ALA A 103 5.46 -2.04 -0.56
CA ALA A 103 6.14 -2.38 -1.81
C ALA A 103 5.38 -3.46 -2.59
N ASN A 104 4.90 -4.50 -1.92
CA ASN A 104 4.11 -5.56 -2.55
C ASN A 104 2.76 -5.03 -3.06
N MET A 105 2.11 -4.15 -2.32
CA MET A 105 0.87 -3.49 -2.76
C MET A 105 1.11 -2.63 -3.99
N ALA A 106 2.23 -1.89 -4.04
CA ALA A 106 2.60 -1.09 -5.19
C ALA A 106 2.81 -1.95 -6.43
N ALA A 107 3.51 -3.08 -6.29
CA ALA A 107 3.71 -4.04 -7.38
C ALA A 107 2.39 -4.62 -7.89
N ASN A 108 1.48 -4.99 -7.00
CA ASN A 108 0.14 -5.49 -7.36
C ASN A 108 -0.70 -4.41 -8.03
N TYR A 109 -0.62 -3.17 -7.56
CA TYR A 109 -1.30 -2.03 -8.16
C TYR A 109 -0.85 -1.82 -9.61
N ASP A 110 0.45 -1.86 -9.85
CA ASP A 110 1.03 -1.70 -11.18
C ASP A 110 0.66 -2.88 -12.10
N ALA A 111 0.70 -4.11 -11.59
CA ALA A 111 0.29 -5.31 -12.33
C ALA A 111 -1.19 -5.24 -12.76
N LEU A 112 -2.07 -4.74 -11.88
CA LEU A 112 -3.48 -4.52 -12.22
C LEU A 112 -3.66 -3.43 -13.27
N GLY A 113 -2.83 -2.39 -13.25
CA GLY A 113 -2.82 -1.35 -14.29
C GLY A 113 -2.50 -1.92 -15.66
N LEU A 114 -1.49 -2.78 -15.74
CA LEU A 114 -1.12 -3.48 -16.98
C LEU A 114 -2.23 -4.41 -17.45
N ARG A 115 -2.86 -5.13 -16.54
CA ARG A 115 -3.99 -6.01 -16.86
C ARG A 115 -5.20 -5.22 -17.40
N ILE A 116 -5.52 -4.08 -16.80
CA ILE A 116 -6.58 -3.19 -17.28
C ILE A 116 -6.29 -2.74 -18.70
N GLU A 117 -5.06 -2.34 -18.98
CA GLU A 117 -4.62 -1.92 -20.31
C GLU A 117 -4.77 -3.05 -21.33
N ASP A 118 -4.34 -4.26 -21.00
CA ASP A 118 -4.51 -5.44 -21.83
C ASP A 118 -5.99 -5.76 -22.11
N LEU A 119 -6.82 -5.73 -21.07
CA LEU A 119 -8.26 -5.95 -21.21
C LEU A 119 -8.93 -4.89 -22.09
N ARG A 120 -8.53 -3.62 -21.96
CA ARG A 120 -9.01 -2.55 -22.84
C ARG A 120 -8.62 -2.76 -24.29
N GLN A 121 -7.39 -3.21 -24.55
CA GLN A 121 -6.96 -3.53 -25.90
C GLN A 121 -7.78 -4.68 -26.49
N GLN A 122 -8.05 -5.72 -25.71
CA GLN A 122 -8.92 -6.83 -26.13
C GLN A 122 -10.35 -6.33 -26.40
N GLN A 123 -10.88 -5.47 -25.56
CA GLN A 123 -12.20 -4.88 -25.70
C GLN A 123 -12.30 -4.01 -26.96
N ASP A 124 -11.29 -3.19 -27.23
CA ASP A 124 -11.25 -2.34 -28.44
C ASP A 124 -11.21 -3.17 -29.71
N LYS A 125 -10.38 -4.23 -29.75
CA LYS A 125 -10.33 -5.15 -30.88
C LYS A 125 -11.67 -5.83 -31.12
N LEU A 126 -12.29 -6.32 -30.06
CA LEU A 126 -13.60 -6.96 -30.13
C LEU A 126 -14.67 -5.96 -30.60
N GLY A 127 -14.63 -4.73 -30.08
CA GLY A 127 -15.54 -3.67 -30.49
C GLY A 127 -15.43 -3.34 -31.98
N ASP A 128 -14.22 -3.26 -32.51
CA ASP A 128 -13.95 -3.04 -33.92
C ASP A 128 -14.49 -4.20 -34.78
N GLN A 129 -14.31 -5.44 -34.34
CA GLN A 129 -14.84 -6.61 -35.00
C GLN A 129 -16.37 -6.62 -35.07
N ILE A 130 -17.01 -6.24 -33.95
CA ILE A 130 -18.48 -6.15 -33.86
C ILE A 130 -19.02 -5.12 -34.85
N VAL A 131 -18.42 -3.94 -34.92
CA VAL A 131 -18.82 -2.85 -35.82
C VAL A 131 -18.60 -3.25 -37.26
N LYS A 132 -17.46 -3.82 -37.61
CA LYS A 132 -17.14 -4.31 -38.99
C LYS A 132 -18.13 -5.38 -39.44
N LYS A 133 -18.45 -6.34 -38.59
CA LYS A 133 -19.42 -7.39 -38.87
C LYS A 133 -20.81 -6.83 -39.12
N ALA A 134 -21.25 -5.85 -38.35
CA ALA A 134 -22.52 -5.17 -38.51
C ALA A 134 -22.57 -4.38 -39.82
N GLU A 135 -21.49 -3.69 -40.19
CA GLU A 135 -21.38 -2.97 -41.47
C GLU A 135 -21.40 -3.94 -42.66
N ALA A 136 -20.70 -5.04 -42.58
CA ALA A 136 -20.72 -6.09 -43.62
C ALA A 136 -22.13 -6.67 -43.81
N ASN A 137 -22.87 -6.90 -42.73
CA ASN A 137 -24.25 -7.38 -42.80
C ASN A 137 -25.21 -6.36 -43.41
N LYS A 138 -24.96 -5.07 -43.27
CA LYS A 138 -25.75 -3.99 -43.88
C LYS A 138 -25.53 -3.92 -45.41
N CYS A 139 -24.33 -4.25 -45.87
CA CYS A 139 -23.97 -4.21 -47.30
C CYS A 139 -24.42 -5.44 -48.06
N SER A 140 -24.86 -6.50 -47.42
CA SER A 140 -25.37 -7.70 -48.03
C SER A 140 -26.89 -7.75 -48.04
#